data_0f13aeeb7af17a50b18c9339dbc5bb17
#
_entry.id   0f13aeeb7af17a50b18c9339dbc5bb17
#
_cell.length_a   1.000
_cell.length_b   1.000
_cell.length_c   1.000
_cell.angle_alpha   90.00
_cell.angle_beta   90.00
_cell.angle_gamma   90.00
#
_symmetry.space_group_name_H-M   'P 1'
#
loop_
_entity.id
_entity.type
_entity.pdbx_description
1 polymer ?
#
loop_
_entity_poly.entity_id
_entity_poly.type
_entity_poly.pdbx_seq_one_letter_code
_entity_poly.pdbx_strand_id
1 'polypeptide(L)'
;DVAINPGNSGGPLFNLNGEVIGINAMIYSNRGGYMGISFTIPINYADEIVTQIKENGFVSRGWLGVAVQEVTKDLADSFGLDVPRGALIGSVLKDSPAEKAGLKNGDVIIDFDGQQIIYSGDLPLIVGRIPPEKKVNATIFRDGKKETVFVTTGKLDEKVAQDTTVDKKEETGNILGIAVKDIASLTDSEQKQLGQDKGVVVFSVFPGPASDAGIRRGDIIDKIQFKNVSNIKDYEKISKTLKKGSTIALRIIRDKNGSFLTLKIPK
;
A
#
# COMPACT_ATOMS: atom_id res chain seq x y z
N ASP A 1 -14.67 -24.37 -0.22
CA ASP A 1 -15.40 -23.33 0.50
C ASP A 1 -15.30 -23.56 2.02
N VAL A 2 -14.29 -23.00 2.65
CA VAL A 2 -14.05 -23.11 4.10
C VAL A 2 -14.14 -21.75 4.73
N ALA A 3 -15.00 -21.61 5.75
CA ALA A 3 -15.10 -20.38 6.53
C ALA A 3 -13.88 -20.24 7.46
N ILE A 4 -13.14 -19.15 7.30
CA ILE A 4 -12.05 -18.77 8.20
C ILE A 4 -12.60 -17.70 9.16
N ASN A 5 -12.37 -17.89 10.45
CA ASN A 5 -12.77 -16.97 11.50
C ASN A 5 -11.57 -16.56 12.38
N PRO A 6 -11.68 -15.49 13.18
CA PRO A 6 -10.68 -15.15 14.18
C PRO A 6 -10.29 -16.37 15.03
N GLY A 7 -9.01 -16.61 15.20
CA GLY A 7 -8.43 -17.80 15.84
C GLY A 7 -7.86 -18.83 14.87
N ASN A 8 -8.27 -18.83 13.59
CA ASN A 8 -7.74 -19.74 12.58
C ASN A 8 -6.47 -19.20 11.87
N SER A 9 -6.11 -17.94 12.08
CA SER A 9 -4.91 -17.32 11.50
C SER A 9 -3.64 -18.02 11.97
N GLY A 10 -2.74 -18.33 11.03
CA GLY A 10 -1.54 -19.12 11.27
C GLY A 10 -1.77 -20.64 11.21
N GLY A 11 -3.03 -21.10 11.21
CA GLY A 11 -3.36 -22.50 11.04
C GLY A 11 -3.31 -22.95 9.58
N PRO A 12 -3.16 -24.27 9.33
CA PRO A 12 -3.09 -24.84 7.99
C PRO A 12 -4.45 -24.85 7.30
N LEU A 13 -4.43 -24.67 5.99
CA LEU A 13 -5.54 -24.98 5.09
C LEU A 13 -5.25 -26.31 4.39
N PHE A 14 -6.18 -27.26 4.48
CA PHE A 14 -6.06 -28.59 3.87
C PHE A 14 -6.91 -28.72 2.62
N ASN A 15 -6.42 -29.50 1.67
CA ASN A 15 -7.27 -30.02 0.57
C ASN A 15 -8.01 -31.29 1.02
N LEU A 16 -8.82 -31.87 0.11
CA LEU A 16 -9.59 -33.09 0.38
C LEU A 16 -8.72 -34.35 0.55
N ASN A 17 -7.45 -34.29 0.16
CA ASN A 17 -6.48 -35.38 0.36
C ASN A 17 -5.76 -35.29 1.71
N GLY A 18 -6.07 -34.29 2.54
CA GLY A 18 -5.37 -34.04 3.81
C GLY A 18 -4.02 -33.35 3.67
N GLU A 19 -3.69 -32.84 2.49
CA GLU A 19 -2.43 -32.11 2.25
C GLU A 19 -2.60 -30.65 2.63
N VAL A 20 -1.56 -30.06 3.25
CA VAL A 20 -1.54 -28.63 3.55
C VAL A 20 -1.29 -27.85 2.26
N ILE A 21 -2.22 -27.03 1.85
CA ILE A 21 -2.14 -26.19 0.64
C ILE A 21 -1.87 -24.72 0.94
N GLY A 22 -1.95 -24.32 2.22
CA GLY A 22 -1.66 -22.95 2.60
C GLY A 22 -1.77 -22.69 4.09
N ILE A 23 -1.44 -21.44 4.48
CA ILE A 23 -1.52 -20.91 5.85
C ILE A 23 -2.56 -19.82 5.87
N ASN A 24 -3.55 -19.95 6.74
CA ASN A 24 -4.63 -18.97 6.90
C ASN A 24 -4.05 -17.64 7.40
N ALA A 25 -4.31 -16.55 6.68
CA ALA A 25 -3.73 -15.25 6.98
C ALA A 25 -4.76 -14.24 7.48
N MET A 26 -5.84 -14.02 6.72
CA MET A 26 -6.81 -12.98 7.04
C MET A 26 -8.18 -13.27 6.39
N ILE A 27 -9.19 -12.53 6.84
CA ILE A 27 -10.52 -12.50 6.23
C ILE A 27 -10.86 -11.09 5.76
N TYR A 28 -11.67 -10.97 4.72
CA TYR A 28 -12.35 -9.71 4.43
C TYR A 28 -13.58 -9.62 5.33
N SER A 29 -13.63 -8.61 6.21
CA SER A 29 -14.73 -8.47 7.15
C SER A 29 -14.94 -7.02 7.59
N ASN A 30 -16.20 -6.58 7.56
CA ASN A 30 -16.61 -5.29 8.09
C ASN A 30 -17.12 -5.38 9.55
N ARG A 31 -17.34 -6.60 10.07
CA ARG A 31 -17.96 -6.86 11.39
C ARG A 31 -17.17 -7.85 12.25
N GLY A 32 -15.94 -8.21 11.82
CA GLY A 32 -15.05 -9.11 12.57
C GLY A 32 -15.31 -10.61 12.37
N GLY A 33 -16.35 -11.02 11.65
CA GLY A 33 -16.62 -12.41 11.29
C GLY A 33 -16.44 -12.70 9.80
N TYR A 34 -16.44 -13.97 9.41
CA TYR A 34 -16.37 -14.41 8.02
C TYR A 34 -17.54 -13.87 7.18
N MET A 35 -17.24 -13.23 6.07
CA MET A 35 -18.21 -12.66 5.12
C MET A 35 -18.07 -13.23 3.69
N GLY A 36 -17.61 -14.46 3.56
CA GLY A 36 -17.51 -15.16 2.27
C GLY A 36 -16.13 -15.06 1.61
N ILE A 37 -15.22 -14.22 2.10
CA ILE A 37 -13.87 -14.06 1.52
C ILE A 37 -12.83 -14.24 2.61
N SER A 38 -11.87 -15.13 2.34
CA SER A 38 -10.69 -15.35 3.18
C SER A 38 -9.44 -15.45 2.32
N PHE A 39 -8.30 -15.15 2.93
CA PHE A 39 -7.00 -15.16 2.27
C PHE A 39 -6.07 -16.13 2.97
N THR A 40 -5.42 -16.94 2.16
CA THR A 40 -4.46 -17.95 2.60
C THR A 40 -3.15 -17.75 1.85
N ILE A 41 -2.03 -17.84 2.55
CA ILE A 41 -0.70 -17.84 1.94
C ILE A 41 -0.48 -19.21 1.34
N PRO A 42 -0.24 -19.35 0.01
CA PRO A 42 0.04 -20.65 -0.61
C PRO A 42 1.22 -21.35 0.03
N ILE A 43 1.13 -22.65 0.26
CA ILE A 43 2.14 -23.41 1.01
C ILE A 43 3.53 -23.36 0.34
N ASN A 44 3.59 -23.40 -0.99
CA ASN A 44 4.86 -23.32 -1.72
C ASN A 44 5.58 -21.98 -1.45
N TYR A 45 4.82 -20.88 -1.36
CA TYR A 45 5.38 -19.57 -1.01
C TYR A 45 5.80 -19.51 0.47
N ALA A 46 5.00 -20.10 1.34
CA ALA A 46 5.35 -20.17 2.77
C ALA A 46 6.64 -20.96 3.00
N ASP A 47 6.84 -22.06 2.27
CA ASP A 47 8.04 -22.90 2.37
C ASP A 47 9.31 -22.15 1.94
N GLU A 48 9.26 -21.38 0.85
CA GLU A 48 10.34 -20.48 0.43
C GLU A 48 10.73 -19.49 1.55
N ILE A 49 9.74 -18.91 2.23
CA ILE A 49 9.95 -17.97 3.33
C ILE A 49 10.53 -18.66 4.57
N VAL A 50 9.97 -19.82 4.93
CA VAL A 50 10.44 -20.63 6.07
C VAL A 50 11.89 -21.05 5.86
N THR A 51 12.27 -21.45 4.65
CA THR A 51 13.63 -21.81 4.30
C THR A 51 14.58 -20.63 4.51
N GLN A 52 14.24 -19.43 4.01
CA GLN A 52 15.05 -18.23 4.22
C GLN A 52 15.22 -17.90 5.72
N ILE A 53 14.15 -18.02 6.51
CA ILE A 53 14.21 -17.75 7.95
C ILE A 53 15.10 -18.77 8.67
N LYS A 54 15.03 -20.06 8.30
CA LYS A 54 15.88 -21.11 8.88
C LYS A 54 17.37 -20.93 8.55
N GLU A 55 17.66 -20.54 7.31
CA GLU A 55 19.05 -20.42 6.83
C GLU A 55 19.69 -19.10 7.23
N ASN A 56 18.93 -18.00 7.18
CA ASN A 56 19.49 -16.64 7.29
C ASN A 56 18.98 -15.89 8.53
N GLY A 57 17.95 -16.38 9.21
CA GLY A 57 17.31 -15.69 10.33
C GLY A 57 16.35 -14.55 9.93
N PHE A 58 16.30 -14.20 8.65
CA PHE A 58 15.43 -13.14 8.11
C PHE A 58 15.03 -13.41 6.66
N VAL A 59 14.01 -12.72 6.19
CA VAL A 59 13.56 -12.76 4.79
C VAL A 59 14.16 -11.60 4.02
N SER A 60 14.89 -11.91 2.95
CA SER A 60 15.43 -10.89 2.03
C SER A 60 14.54 -10.78 0.81
N ARG A 61 14.03 -9.60 0.54
CA ARG A 61 13.13 -9.35 -0.60
C ARG A 61 13.80 -8.45 -1.62
N GLY A 62 13.63 -8.83 -2.88
CA GLY A 62 14.01 -7.96 -3.99
C GLY A 62 13.15 -6.70 -4.02
N TRP A 63 13.74 -5.66 -4.58
CA TRP A 63 13.10 -4.37 -4.74
C TRP A 63 13.44 -3.77 -6.10
N LEU A 64 12.46 -3.09 -6.71
CA LEU A 64 12.61 -2.46 -8.02
C LEU A 64 12.61 -0.93 -7.96
N GLY A 65 11.80 -0.35 -7.09
CA GLY A 65 11.70 1.09 -6.92
C GLY A 65 10.80 1.75 -7.97
N VAL A 66 9.64 1.15 -8.21
CA VAL A 66 8.57 1.70 -9.08
C VAL A 66 7.25 1.74 -8.33
N ALA A 67 6.43 2.74 -8.62
CA ALA A 67 5.01 2.71 -8.32
C ALA A 67 4.26 2.32 -9.59
N VAL A 68 3.42 1.30 -9.49
CA VAL A 68 2.68 0.75 -10.64
C VAL A 68 1.18 0.90 -10.46
N GLN A 69 0.48 0.93 -11.58
CA GLN A 69 -0.97 0.92 -11.64
C GLN A 69 -1.48 -0.10 -12.65
N GLU A 70 -2.75 -0.45 -12.51
CA GLU A 70 -3.42 -1.39 -13.39
C GLU A 70 -3.55 -0.84 -14.81
N VAL A 71 -3.40 -1.72 -15.80
CA VAL A 71 -3.61 -1.41 -17.20
C VAL A 71 -5.09 -1.62 -17.53
N THR A 72 -5.87 -0.55 -17.52
CA THR A 72 -7.27 -0.60 -17.95
C THR A 72 -7.37 -0.79 -19.48
N LYS A 73 -8.56 -1.14 -19.98
CA LYS A 73 -8.78 -1.28 -21.42
C LYS A 73 -8.44 -0.01 -22.18
N ASP A 74 -8.88 1.16 -21.69
CA ASP A 74 -8.62 2.44 -22.34
C ASP A 74 -7.11 2.78 -22.38
N LEU A 75 -6.37 2.40 -21.31
CA LEU A 75 -4.92 2.55 -21.27
C LEU A 75 -4.25 1.58 -22.25
N ALA A 76 -4.68 0.32 -22.32
CA ALA A 76 -4.16 -0.65 -23.27
C ALA A 76 -4.33 -0.16 -24.70
N ASP A 77 -5.53 0.30 -25.06
CA ASP A 77 -5.83 0.87 -26.39
C ASP A 77 -4.96 2.09 -26.69
N SER A 78 -4.76 2.99 -25.71
CA SER A 78 -3.95 4.20 -25.84
C SER A 78 -2.45 3.92 -26.01
N PHE A 79 -1.95 2.88 -25.38
CA PHE A 79 -0.55 2.45 -25.47
C PHE A 79 -0.30 1.47 -26.63
N GLY A 80 -1.35 1.00 -27.31
CA GLY A 80 -1.27 0.03 -28.41
C GLY A 80 -1.00 -1.40 -27.95
N LEU A 81 -1.47 -1.76 -26.75
CA LEU A 81 -1.43 -3.13 -26.24
C LEU A 81 -2.64 -3.92 -26.77
N ASP A 82 -2.42 -5.14 -27.23
CA ASP A 82 -3.48 -6.01 -27.75
C ASP A 82 -4.51 -6.39 -26.66
N VAL A 83 -4.08 -6.49 -25.40
CA VAL A 83 -4.90 -6.87 -24.25
C VAL A 83 -4.52 -6.04 -23.01
N PRO A 84 -5.47 -5.70 -22.14
CA PRO A 84 -5.21 -4.97 -20.90
C PRO A 84 -4.52 -5.89 -19.89
N ARG A 85 -3.18 -5.89 -19.87
CA ARG A 85 -2.35 -6.67 -18.95
C ARG A 85 -1.05 -5.97 -18.66
N GLY A 86 -0.42 -6.34 -17.54
CA GLY A 86 0.87 -5.83 -17.13
C GLY A 86 0.78 -4.81 -16.01
N ALA A 87 1.92 -4.32 -15.58
CA ALA A 87 2.08 -3.29 -14.58
C ALA A 87 2.56 -1.99 -15.25
N LEU A 88 1.70 -0.99 -15.34
CA LEU A 88 2.04 0.32 -15.88
C LEU A 88 2.83 1.12 -14.83
N ILE A 89 4.03 1.55 -15.17
CA ILE A 89 4.87 2.38 -14.32
C ILE A 89 4.32 3.81 -14.28
N GLY A 90 3.76 4.21 -13.16
CA GLY A 90 3.31 5.58 -12.90
C GLY A 90 4.47 6.48 -12.44
N SER A 91 5.41 5.93 -11.65
CA SER A 91 6.61 6.65 -11.24
C SER A 91 7.79 5.70 -10.99
N VAL A 92 9.00 6.21 -11.24
CA VAL A 92 10.27 5.55 -10.92
C VAL A 92 10.94 6.35 -9.81
N LEU A 93 11.38 5.67 -8.76
CA LEU A 93 12.07 6.30 -7.63
C LEU A 93 13.52 6.59 -8.02
N LYS A 94 13.99 7.75 -7.57
CA LYS A 94 15.39 8.17 -7.79
C LYS A 94 16.35 7.19 -7.11
N ASP A 95 17.49 6.98 -7.75
CA ASP A 95 18.57 6.07 -7.31
C ASP A 95 18.15 4.58 -7.18
N SER A 96 16.95 4.24 -7.67
CA SER A 96 16.41 2.87 -7.62
C SER A 96 17.03 1.93 -8.67
N PRO A 97 16.87 0.61 -8.49
CA PRO A 97 17.17 -0.40 -9.52
C PRO A 97 16.48 -0.13 -10.85
N ALA A 98 15.23 0.31 -10.82
CA ALA A 98 14.46 0.63 -12.03
C ALA A 98 15.06 1.81 -12.79
N GLU A 99 15.42 2.89 -12.11
CA GLU A 99 16.07 4.05 -12.73
C GLU A 99 17.41 3.67 -13.35
N LYS A 100 18.25 2.93 -12.60
CA LYS A 100 19.56 2.44 -13.08
C LYS A 100 19.44 1.53 -14.30
N ALA A 101 18.36 0.79 -14.41
CA ALA A 101 18.03 -0.08 -15.54
C ALA A 101 17.45 0.69 -16.74
N GLY A 102 17.12 1.97 -16.58
CA GLY A 102 16.52 2.79 -17.63
C GLY A 102 15.02 2.56 -17.83
N LEU A 103 14.31 2.02 -16.81
CA LEU A 103 12.85 2.00 -16.78
C LEU A 103 12.31 3.43 -16.63
N LYS A 104 11.19 3.72 -17.25
CA LYS A 104 10.60 5.06 -17.31
C LYS A 104 9.12 5.04 -16.95
N ASN A 105 8.61 6.20 -16.56
CA ASN A 105 7.17 6.41 -16.43
C ASN A 105 6.49 6.17 -17.79
N GLY A 106 5.41 5.42 -17.81
CA GLY A 106 4.69 5.02 -19.01
C GLY A 106 5.11 3.66 -19.59
N ASP A 107 6.18 3.03 -19.10
CA ASP A 107 6.49 1.64 -19.45
C ASP A 107 5.43 0.71 -18.87
N VAL A 108 5.03 -0.29 -19.62
CA VAL A 108 4.19 -1.39 -19.11
C VAL A 108 5.04 -2.64 -19.00
N ILE A 109 5.28 -3.14 -17.78
CA ILE A 109 6.01 -4.38 -17.57
C ILE A 109 5.02 -5.53 -17.80
N ILE A 110 5.29 -6.38 -18.80
CA ILE A 110 4.42 -7.50 -19.20
C ILE A 110 5.01 -8.87 -18.85
N ASP A 111 6.31 -8.93 -18.54
CA ASP A 111 7.01 -10.12 -18.06
C ASP A 111 8.19 -9.69 -17.19
N PHE A 112 8.46 -10.42 -16.12
CA PHE A 112 9.60 -10.18 -15.23
C PHE A 112 10.22 -11.52 -14.81
N ASP A 113 11.49 -11.74 -15.13
CA ASP A 113 12.24 -12.98 -14.90
C ASP A 113 11.54 -14.22 -15.47
N GLY A 114 10.93 -14.10 -16.66
CA GLY A 114 10.20 -15.17 -17.35
C GLY A 114 8.80 -15.44 -16.80
N GLN A 115 8.31 -14.62 -15.87
CA GLN A 115 6.97 -14.71 -15.31
C GLN A 115 6.08 -13.61 -15.90
N GLN A 116 4.96 -14.00 -16.49
CA GLN A 116 4.00 -13.07 -17.07
C GLN A 116 3.36 -12.20 -15.98
N ILE A 117 3.23 -10.91 -16.25
CA ILE A 117 2.48 -9.96 -15.46
C ILE A 117 1.11 -9.79 -16.10
N ILE A 118 0.07 -10.27 -15.45
CA ILE A 118 -1.32 -10.10 -15.88
C ILE A 118 -1.93 -8.87 -15.21
N TYR A 119 -1.80 -8.77 -13.89
CA TYR A 119 -2.26 -7.66 -13.09
C TYR A 119 -1.08 -6.88 -12.51
N SER A 120 -1.26 -5.59 -12.26
CA SER A 120 -0.20 -4.77 -11.66
C SER A 120 0.30 -5.31 -10.32
N GLY A 121 -0.57 -5.99 -9.55
CA GLY A 121 -0.24 -6.62 -8.28
C GLY A 121 0.68 -7.83 -8.38
N ASP A 122 0.85 -8.44 -9.57
CA ASP A 122 1.74 -9.58 -9.76
C ASP A 122 3.21 -9.14 -9.65
N LEU A 123 3.54 -7.93 -10.13
CA LEU A 123 4.91 -7.44 -10.16
C LEU A 123 5.58 -7.39 -8.78
N PRO A 124 4.99 -6.79 -7.73
CA PRO A 124 5.58 -6.78 -6.40
C PRO A 124 5.79 -8.18 -5.82
N LEU A 125 4.88 -9.11 -6.10
CA LEU A 125 4.97 -10.50 -5.66
C LEU A 125 6.14 -11.24 -6.31
N ILE A 126 6.31 -11.06 -7.63
CA ILE A 126 7.39 -11.68 -8.41
C ILE A 126 8.74 -11.06 -7.99
N VAL A 127 8.84 -9.74 -7.97
CA VAL A 127 10.06 -9.02 -7.58
C VAL A 127 10.48 -9.39 -6.15
N GLY A 128 9.53 -9.46 -5.21
CA GLY A 128 9.80 -9.79 -3.82
C GLY A 128 10.35 -11.19 -3.57
N ARG A 129 10.17 -12.13 -4.51
CA ARG A 129 10.74 -13.49 -4.47
C ARG A 129 12.17 -13.55 -4.99
N ILE A 130 12.58 -12.57 -5.78
CA ILE A 130 13.92 -12.54 -6.38
C ILE A 130 14.89 -12.01 -5.33
N PRO A 131 16.01 -12.71 -5.06
CA PRO A 131 17.03 -12.20 -4.16
C PRO A 131 17.54 -10.81 -4.60
N PRO A 132 17.92 -9.93 -3.68
CA PRO A 132 18.65 -8.71 -4.01
C PRO A 132 19.91 -9.00 -4.83
N GLU A 133 20.35 -8.03 -5.61
CA GLU A 133 21.54 -8.06 -6.46
C GLU A 133 21.49 -9.10 -7.59
N LYS A 134 20.35 -9.76 -7.80
CA LYS A 134 20.16 -10.66 -8.94
C LYS A 134 19.82 -9.84 -10.19
N LYS A 135 20.56 -10.08 -11.28
CA LYS A 135 20.25 -9.52 -12.59
C LYS A 135 19.20 -10.39 -13.30
N VAL A 136 18.11 -9.76 -13.67
CA VAL A 136 16.96 -10.41 -14.36
C VAL A 136 16.56 -9.62 -15.58
N ASN A 137 15.79 -10.24 -16.46
CA ASN A 137 15.19 -9.57 -17.62
C ASN A 137 13.76 -9.13 -17.29
N ALA A 138 13.40 -7.95 -17.77
CA ALA A 138 12.03 -7.46 -17.81
C ALA A 138 11.64 -7.20 -19.27
N THR A 139 10.51 -7.77 -19.71
CA THR A 139 9.93 -7.40 -20.99
C THR A 139 8.94 -6.27 -20.75
N ILE A 140 9.19 -5.14 -21.37
CA ILE A 140 8.34 -3.95 -21.26
C ILE A 140 7.69 -3.63 -22.60
N PHE A 141 6.60 -2.89 -22.54
CA PHE A 141 5.98 -2.24 -23.67
C PHE A 141 6.18 -0.74 -23.52
N ARG A 142 6.91 -0.15 -24.46
CA ARG A 142 7.29 1.27 -24.48
C ARG A 142 7.04 1.83 -25.89
N ASP A 143 6.35 2.95 -26.00
CA ASP A 143 6.11 3.65 -27.27
C ASP A 143 5.58 2.71 -28.39
N GLY A 144 4.64 1.82 -28.03
CA GLY A 144 4.05 0.87 -28.98
C GLY A 144 4.92 -0.34 -29.33
N LYS A 145 6.07 -0.55 -28.67
CA LYS A 145 7.02 -1.64 -28.97
C LYS A 145 7.38 -2.44 -27.73
N LYS A 146 7.62 -3.75 -27.93
CA LYS A 146 8.18 -4.60 -26.89
C LYS A 146 9.70 -4.43 -26.86
N GLU A 147 10.23 -4.21 -25.67
CA GLU A 147 11.67 -4.10 -25.40
C GLU A 147 12.04 -5.00 -24.22
N THR A 148 13.27 -5.49 -24.20
CA THR A 148 13.82 -6.22 -23.04
C THR A 148 14.82 -5.31 -22.32
N VAL A 149 14.60 -5.14 -21.02
CA VAL A 149 15.46 -4.36 -20.13
C VAL A 149 16.04 -5.30 -19.08
N PHE A 150 17.34 -5.20 -18.81
CA PHE A 150 17.97 -5.95 -17.73
C PHE A 150 17.99 -5.10 -16.47
N VAL A 151 17.45 -5.68 -15.39
CA VAL A 151 17.37 -5.01 -14.10
C VAL A 151 18.13 -5.81 -13.06
N THR A 152 18.94 -5.16 -12.25
CA THR A 152 19.51 -5.77 -11.05
C THR A 152 18.64 -5.39 -9.87
N THR A 153 17.99 -6.36 -9.22
CA THR A 153 17.12 -6.11 -8.06
C THR A 153 17.90 -5.49 -6.91
N GLY A 154 17.31 -4.53 -6.23
CA GLY A 154 17.85 -3.99 -4.98
C GLY A 154 17.33 -4.77 -3.77
N LYS A 155 17.86 -4.45 -2.61
CA LYS A 155 17.31 -4.90 -1.33
C LYS A 155 16.18 -3.96 -0.92
N LEU A 156 15.05 -4.52 -0.56
CA LEU A 156 13.99 -3.74 0.06
C LEU A 156 14.43 -3.39 1.49
N ASP A 157 14.93 -2.17 1.68
CA ASP A 157 15.19 -1.67 3.02
C ASP A 157 13.87 -1.45 3.75
N GLU A 158 13.83 -1.81 5.04
CA GLU A 158 12.62 -1.63 5.87
C GLU A 158 12.12 -0.18 5.86
N LYS A 159 13.02 0.79 5.69
CA LYS A 159 12.65 2.22 5.55
C LYS A 159 11.92 2.53 4.23
N VAL A 160 12.28 1.86 3.15
CA VAL A 160 11.64 2.04 1.83
C VAL A 160 10.35 1.23 1.73
N ALA A 161 10.30 0.06 2.39
CA ALA A 161 9.06 -0.72 2.54
C ALA A 161 7.98 0.06 3.30
N GLN A 162 8.38 0.96 4.18
CA GLN A 162 7.47 1.85 4.92
C GLN A 162 6.90 2.99 4.06
N ASP A 163 7.56 3.39 2.98
CA ASP A 163 7.03 4.39 2.03
C ASP A 163 6.10 3.78 0.96
N THR A 164 6.18 2.47 0.72
CA THR A 164 5.33 1.74 -0.25
C THR A 164 4.28 0.85 0.41
N THR A 165 4.52 0.38 1.60
CA THR A 165 3.49 -0.14 2.49
C THR A 165 2.96 1.02 3.31
N VAL A 166 1.64 1.20 3.31
CA VAL A 166 0.96 1.92 4.41
C VAL A 166 1.69 1.55 5.69
N ASP A 167 2.32 2.53 6.33
CA ASP A 167 2.99 2.36 7.62
C ASP A 167 2.12 1.50 8.53
N LYS A 168 2.38 0.20 8.55
CA LYS A 168 2.09 -0.64 9.69
C LYS A 168 3.26 -0.49 10.67
N LYS A 169 3.55 0.71 11.10
CA LYS A 169 3.69 0.90 12.52
C LYS A 169 2.41 0.32 13.09
N GLU A 170 2.48 -0.57 14.03
CA GLU A 170 1.35 -0.82 14.91
C GLU A 170 0.76 0.53 15.30
N GLU A 171 -0.06 1.06 14.43
CA GLU A 171 -1.07 1.99 14.82
C GLU A 171 -2.03 1.14 15.64
N THR A 172 -1.66 0.95 16.88
CA THR A 172 -2.62 0.92 17.97
C THR A 172 -3.51 2.10 17.67
N GLY A 173 -4.64 1.80 17.07
CA GLY A 173 -5.45 2.67 16.28
C GLY A 173 -5.51 4.06 16.89
N ASN A 174 -5.01 5.03 16.17
CA ASN A 174 -5.35 6.42 16.40
C ASN A 174 -6.85 6.44 16.65
N ILE A 175 -7.28 6.92 17.80
CA ILE A 175 -8.68 6.90 18.26
C ILE A 175 -9.67 7.44 17.21
N LEU A 176 -9.15 8.11 16.19
CA LEU A 176 -9.90 8.66 15.05
C LEU A 176 -9.97 7.71 13.85
N GLY A 177 -9.10 6.70 13.76
CA GLY A 177 -9.05 5.78 12.61
C GLY A 177 -8.46 6.41 11.34
N ILE A 178 -7.47 7.30 11.46
CA ILE A 178 -6.76 7.90 10.30
C ILE A 178 -5.25 7.90 10.49
N ALA A 179 -4.53 7.73 9.40
CA ALA A 179 -3.11 8.04 9.31
C ALA A 179 -2.92 9.41 8.66
N VAL A 180 -2.05 10.22 9.22
CA VAL A 180 -1.77 11.57 8.74
C VAL A 180 -0.28 11.78 8.50
N LYS A 181 0.05 12.69 7.57
CA LYS A 181 1.42 13.15 7.30
C LYS A 181 1.51 14.66 7.48
N ASP A 182 2.70 15.14 7.82
CA ASP A 182 2.98 16.58 7.84
C ASP A 182 2.93 17.15 6.42
N ILE A 183 2.27 18.28 6.22
CA ILE A 183 2.28 18.98 4.92
C ILE A 183 3.72 19.36 4.55
N ALA A 184 4.54 19.74 5.53
CA ALA A 184 5.95 20.03 5.32
C ALA A 184 6.80 18.87 4.83
N SER A 185 6.32 17.63 4.97
CA SER A 185 6.99 16.41 4.45
C SER A 185 6.64 16.07 3.01
N LEU A 186 5.70 16.78 2.40
CA LEU A 186 5.29 16.63 1.02
C LEU A 186 6.24 17.37 0.09
N THR A 187 6.26 16.95 -1.19
CA THR A 187 7.04 17.66 -2.22
C THR A 187 6.49 19.05 -2.48
N ASP A 188 7.34 19.97 -2.97
CA ASP A 188 6.95 21.35 -3.28
C ASP A 188 5.75 21.45 -4.25
N SER A 189 5.63 20.48 -5.17
CA SER A 189 4.50 20.40 -6.10
C SER A 189 3.20 20.01 -5.41
N GLU A 190 3.25 19.05 -4.47
CA GLU A 190 2.08 18.62 -3.67
C GLU A 190 1.64 19.74 -2.73
N GLN A 191 2.57 20.41 -2.06
CA GLN A 191 2.25 21.54 -1.19
C GLN A 191 1.56 22.68 -1.97
N LYS A 192 2.04 23.00 -3.17
CA LYS A 192 1.41 24.02 -4.04
C LYS A 192 0.00 23.59 -4.50
N GLN A 193 -0.21 22.31 -4.79
CA GLN A 193 -1.54 21.78 -5.13
C GLN A 193 -2.52 21.92 -3.95
N LEU A 194 -2.08 21.62 -2.75
CA LEU A 194 -2.92 21.71 -1.54
C LEU A 194 -3.27 23.17 -1.20
N GLY A 195 -2.41 24.14 -1.52
CA GLY A 195 -2.63 25.55 -1.25
C GLY A 195 -2.67 25.88 0.25
N GLN A 196 -2.06 25.03 1.07
CA GLN A 196 -1.96 25.16 2.52
C GLN A 196 -0.53 24.84 2.97
N ASP A 197 -0.04 25.58 3.95
CA ASP A 197 1.29 25.43 4.54
C ASP A 197 1.25 24.85 5.97
N LYS A 198 0.06 24.73 6.56
CA LYS A 198 -0.15 24.25 7.94
C LYS A 198 -1.25 23.20 7.99
N GLY A 199 -1.09 22.28 8.94
CA GLY A 199 -1.99 21.18 9.14
C GLY A 199 -1.34 19.83 8.87
N VAL A 200 -2.15 18.78 8.92
CA VAL A 200 -1.75 17.42 8.53
C VAL A 200 -2.65 16.91 7.42
N VAL A 201 -2.07 16.24 6.44
CA VAL A 201 -2.82 15.62 5.34
C VAL A 201 -3.19 14.20 5.71
N VAL A 202 -4.45 13.82 5.49
CA VAL A 202 -4.94 12.46 5.67
C VAL A 202 -4.36 11.56 4.58
N PHE A 203 -3.51 10.64 4.97
CA PHE A 203 -2.84 9.70 4.09
C PHE A 203 -3.64 8.40 3.90
N SER A 204 -4.25 7.90 5.00
CA SER A 204 -5.10 6.72 4.98
C SER A 204 -6.27 6.89 5.94
N VAL A 205 -7.40 6.29 5.61
CA VAL A 205 -8.60 6.22 6.45
C VAL A 205 -8.92 4.75 6.67
N PHE A 206 -9.05 4.37 7.94
CA PHE A 206 -9.41 3.03 8.37
C PHE A 206 -10.89 3.00 8.76
N PRO A 207 -11.53 1.82 8.77
CA PRO A 207 -12.88 1.69 9.32
C PRO A 207 -12.95 2.24 10.76
N GLY A 208 -13.87 3.16 11.00
CA GLY A 208 -14.03 3.81 12.31
C GLY A 208 -14.54 5.24 12.23
N PRO A 209 -14.37 6.04 13.30
CA PRO A 209 -15.01 7.35 13.45
C PRO A 209 -14.77 8.31 12.29
N ALA A 210 -13.57 8.34 11.73
CA ALA A 210 -13.25 9.22 10.62
C ALA A 210 -13.91 8.79 9.31
N SER A 211 -13.91 7.47 9.03
CA SER A 211 -14.59 6.92 7.85
C SER A 211 -16.11 7.16 7.93
N ASP A 212 -16.69 6.96 9.12
CA ASP A 212 -18.13 7.18 9.35
C ASP A 212 -18.51 8.66 9.20
N ALA A 213 -17.60 9.58 9.53
CA ALA A 213 -17.77 11.00 9.35
C ALA A 213 -17.49 11.49 7.92
N GLY A 214 -17.08 10.60 7.00
CA GLY A 214 -16.81 10.94 5.61
C GLY A 214 -15.47 11.63 5.35
N ILE A 215 -14.48 11.46 6.25
CA ILE A 215 -13.10 11.87 6.02
C ILE A 215 -12.51 10.98 4.92
N ARG A 216 -11.69 11.57 4.04
CA ARG A 216 -11.09 10.88 2.89
C ARG A 216 -9.60 11.16 2.82
N ARG A 217 -8.88 10.27 2.14
CA ARG A 217 -7.49 10.51 1.76
C ARG A 217 -7.37 11.84 0.99
N GLY A 218 -6.39 12.64 1.34
CA GLY A 218 -6.14 13.98 0.76
C GLY A 218 -6.81 15.13 1.52
N ASP A 219 -7.72 14.86 2.46
CA ASP A 219 -8.23 15.91 3.35
C ASP A 219 -7.10 16.47 4.22
N ILE A 220 -7.10 17.77 4.44
CA ILE A 220 -6.18 18.41 5.38
C ILE A 220 -6.95 18.70 6.68
N ILE A 221 -6.37 18.31 7.82
CA ILE A 221 -6.89 18.65 9.14
C ILE A 221 -6.05 19.77 9.71
N ASP A 222 -6.66 20.92 9.94
CA ASP A 222 -6.00 22.10 10.51
C ASP A 222 -6.57 22.51 11.87
N LYS A 223 -7.68 21.87 12.33
CA LYS A 223 -8.25 22.11 13.64
C LYS A 223 -9.00 20.88 14.19
N ILE A 224 -8.80 20.61 15.47
CA ILE A 224 -9.54 19.59 16.23
C ILE A 224 -10.18 20.28 17.43
N GLN A 225 -11.53 20.29 17.49
CA GLN A 225 -12.29 21.12 18.43
C GLN A 225 -11.88 22.59 18.31
N PHE A 226 -11.38 23.19 19.37
CA PHE A 226 -10.93 24.60 19.40
C PHE A 226 -9.42 24.77 19.24
N LYS A 227 -8.66 23.66 19.05
CA LYS A 227 -7.20 23.64 18.98
C LYS A 227 -6.72 23.57 17.54
N ASN A 228 -5.80 24.46 17.17
CA ASN A 228 -5.18 24.42 15.85
C ASN A 228 -4.22 23.22 15.75
N VAL A 229 -4.16 22.63 14.58
CA VAL A 229 -3.22 21.58 14.19
C VAL A 229 -2.32 22.17 13.11
N SER A 230 -1.08 22.47 13.45
CA SER A 230 -0.12 23.05 12.51
C SER A 230 0.82 22.00 11.91
N ASN A 231 0.99 20.86 12.58
CA ASN A 231 1.89 19.78 12.21
C ASN A 231 1.48 18.45 12.90
N ILE A 232 2.18 17.37 12.60
CA ILE A 232 1.89 16.03 13.15
C ILE A 232 2.03 15.97 14.68
N LYS A 233 2.96 16.73 15.28
CA LYS A 233 3.14 16.76 16.75
C LYS A 233 1.93 17.37 17.46
N ASP A 234 1.35 18.43 16.89
CA ASP A 234 0.12 19.04 17.40
C ASP A 234 -1.04 18.05 17.30
N TYR A 235 -1.16 17.39 16.15
CA TYR A 235 -2.18 16.38 15.90
C TYR A 235 -2.09 15.24 16.92
N GLU A 236 -0.93 14.64 17.12
CA GLU A 236 -0.73 13.56 18.09
C GLU A 236 -1.02 13.99 19.53
N LYS A 237 -0.53 15.17 19.91
CA LYS A 237 -0.77 15.73 21.26
C LYS A 237 -2.26 15.93 21.53
N ILE A 238 -2.99 16.47 20.56
CA ILE A 238 -4.43 16.73 20.70
C ILE A 238 -5.20 15.39 20.68
N SER A 239 -4.87 14.49 19.77
CA SER A 239 -5.53 13.18 19.64
C SER A 239 -5.45 12.35 20.93
N LYS A 240 -4.32 12.41 21.65
CA LYS A 240 -4.15 11.73 22.95
C LYS A 240 -5.04 12.32 24.06
N THR A 241 -5.56 13.54 23.91
CA THR A 241 -6.42 14.19 24.90
C THR A 241 -7.91 13.96 24.67
N LEU A 242 -8.26 13.30 23.55
CA LEU A 242 -9.66 13.03 23.20
C LEU A 242 -10.28 11.98 24.12
N LYS A 243 -11.47 12.28 24.63
CA LYS A 243 -12.17 11.38 25.56
C LYS A 243 -13.01 10.35 24.78
N LYS A 244 -12.91 9.09 25.17
CA LYS A 244 -13.78 8.03 24.68
C LYS A 244 -15.26 8.38 24.92
N GLY A 245 -16.12 8.04 23.98
CA GLY A 245 -17.56 8.33 24.04
C GLY A 245 -17.95 9.78 23.75
N SER A 246 -16.98 10.70 23.52
CA SER A 246 -17.27 12.10 23.20
C SER A 246 -17.51 12.31 21.69
N THR A 247 -18.26 13.36 21.36
CA THR A 247 -18.35 13.88 19.99
C THR A 247 -17.39 15.06 19.87
N ILE A 248 -16.57 15.05 18.83
CA ILE A 248 -15.60 16.09 18.54
C ILE A 248 -15.87 16.72 17.18
N ALA A 249 -15.51 17.99 17.00
CA ALA A 249 -15.53 18.66 15.72
C ALA A 249 -14.11 18.72 15.14
N LEU A 250 -13.96 18.29 13.88
CA LEU A 250 -12.74 18.49 13.10
C LEU A 250 -13.01 19.50 12.00
N ARG A 251 -12.08 20.41 11.77
CA ARG A 251 -12.05 21.18 10.54
C ARG A 251 -11.18 20.45 9.53
N ILE A 252 -11.76 20.18 8.38
CA ILE A 252 -11.06 19.65 7.21
C ILE A 252 -11.04 20.68 6.10
N ILE A 253 -10.00 20.61 5.26
CA ILE A 253 -9.93 21.35 4.00
C ILE A 253 -9.87 20.31 2.89
N ARG A 254 -10.84 20.35 1.99
CA ARG A 254 -10.97 19.51 0.80
C ARG A 254 -11.19 20.40 -0.41
N ASP A 255 -10.42 20.21 -1.47
CA ASP A 255 -10.51 21.03 -2.69
C ASP A 255 -10.49 22.53 -2.40
N LYS A 256 -9.59 22.96 -1.47
CA LYS A 256 -9.44 24.35 -0.97
C LYS A 256 -10.61 24.89 -0.16
N ASN A 257 -11.67 24.11 0.08
CA ASN A 257 -12.82 24.51 0.86
C ASN A 257 -12.74 23.92 2.28
N GLY A 258 -12.81 24.81 3.29
CA GLY A 258 -12.84 24.39 4.70
C GLY A 258 -14.25 24.03 5.14
N SER A 259 -14.39 22.89 5.83
CA SER A 259 -15.66 22.46 6.43
C SER A 259 -15.42 21.79 7.77
N PHE A 260 -16.44 21.77 8.63
CA PHE A 260 -16.39 21.06 9.91
C PHE A 260 -17.16 19.74 9.79
N LEU A 261 -16.53 18.67 10.26
CA LEU A 261 -17.13 17.35 10.42
C LEU A 261 -17.19 17.01 11.92
N THR A 262 -18.22 16.27 12.31
CA THR A 262 -18.33 15.75 13.67
C THR A 262 -17.99 14.26 13.68
N LEU A 263 -17.12 13.85 14.62
CA LEU A 263 -16.74 12.47 14.84
C LEU A 263 -17.18 12.03 16.23
N LYS A 264 -17.77 10.83 16.31
CA LYS A 264 -18.12 10.21 17.59
C LYS A 264 -17.01 9.23 17.96
N ILE A 265 -16.27 9.55 19.03
CA ILE A 265 -15.19 8.70 19.54
C ILE A 265 -15.82 7.44 20.17
N PRO A 266 -15.36 6.23 19.84
CA PRO A 266 -15.86 5.01 20.46
C PRO A 266 -15.69 5.01 22.00
N LYS A 267 -16.56 4.26 22.69
CA LYS A 267 -16.52 4.09 24.15
C LYS A 267 -15.31 3.26 24.60
#